data_9a5a5bafed35c5aefe09ba370d0da2c2
#
_entry.id   9a5a5bafed35c5aefe09ba370d0da2c2
#
_cell.length_a   1.000
_cell.length_b   1.000
_cell.length_c   1.000
_cell.angle_alpha   90.00
_cell.angle_beta   90.00
_cell.angle_gamma   90.00
#
_symmetry.space_group_name_H-M   'P 1'
#
loop_
_entity.id
_entity.type
_entity.pdbx_description
1 polymer ?
#
loop_
_entity_poly.entity_id
_entity_poly.type
_entity_poly.pdbx_seq_one_letter_code
_entity_poly.pdbx_strand_id
1 'polypeptide(L)'
;MLFSSCLLWKTLVFIGLAVILADFTDIGAFASPSECERATIGDVNESLEKYSKCLNEMIAKGEKAAINSLVWRLQETLDLLRPAQEKFCKQLPPCPLPLAPRNGGLVCVTIGNAQYCKPMCNEGYDFQFLRRSRLYEVCGNATRFSWTTQLVGGKSLAVCNPSDTAISGAKSAYFPTNSTCLRTLAFTETQTEQLNVFLKELGEQGIDGSKRDEESDCIICGY
;
A
#
# COMPACT_ATOMS: atom_id res chain seq x y z
N MET A 1 -29.74 -42.87 55.18
CA MET A 1 -28.39 -42.37 54.71
C MET A 1 -28.30 -42.32 53.20
N LEU A 2 -29.08 -41.45 52.50
CA LEU A 2 -29.06 -41.33 51.03
C LEU A 2 -29.33 -39.89 50.55
N PHE A 3 -29.12 -38.86 51.34
CA PHE A 3 -29.39 -37.48 50.98
C PHE A 3 -28.15 -36.60 50.83
N SER A 4 -26.92 -37.16 51.01
CA SER A 4 -25.68 -36.36 50.97
C SER A 4 -24.93 -36.35 49.60
N SER A 5 -25.25 -37.29 48.70
CA SER A 5 -24.49 -37.44 47.42
C SER A 5 -24.99 -36.51 46.28
N CYS A 6 -26.18 -35.96 46.38
CA CYS A 6 -26.76 -35.14 45.31
C CYS A 6 -26.34 -33.67 45.39
N LEU A 7 -25.90 -33.18 46.54
CA LEU A 7 -25.44 -31.79 46.71
C LEU A 7 -23.99 -31.60 46.20
N LEU A 8 -23.15 -32.60 46.39
CA LEU A 8 -21.74 -32.54 45.90
C LEU A 8 -21.64 -32.60 44.38
N TRP A 9 -22.54 -33.31 43.70
CA TRP A 9 -22.50 -33.38 42.25
C TRP A 9 -23.00 -32.09 41.59
N LYS A 10 -23.96 -31.39 42.16
CA LYS A 10 -24.42 -30.08 41.65
C LYS A 10 -23.36 -29.00 41.78
N THR A 11 -22.58 -29.00 42.87
CA THR A 11 -21.47 -28.01 43.03
C THR A 11 -20.31 -28.28 42.09
N LEU A 12 -19.96 -29.54 41.81
CA LEU A 12 -18.91 -29.87 40.83
C LEU A 12 -19.32 -29.54 39.39
N VAL A 13 -20.59 -29.71 39.01
CA VAL A 13 -21.09 -29.33 37.68
C VAL A 13 -21.08 -27.81 37.50
N PHE A 14 -21.44 -27.03 38.55
CA PHE A 14 -21.37 -25.57 38.47
C PHE A 14 -19.95 -25.01 38.43
N ILE A 15 -18.99 -25.63 39.11
CA ILE A 15 -17.56 -25.24 39.03
C ILE A 15 -16.98 -25.63 37.68
N GLY A 16 -17.31 -26.80 37.12
CA GLY A 16 -16.92 -27.21 35.80
C GLY A 16 -17.48 -26.30 34.67
N LEU A 17 -18.73 -25.86 34.79
CA LEU A 17 -19.35 -24.92 33.85
C LEU A 17 -18.74 -23.51 33.95
N ALA A 18 -18.37 -23.06 35.14
CA ALA A 18 -17.74 -21.76 35.37
C ALA A 18 -16.29 -21.71 34.76
N VAL A 19 -15.56 -22.82 34.86
CA VAL A 19 -14.21 -22.92 34.23
C VAL A 19 -14.30 -22.96 32.71
N ILE A 20 -15.29 -23.67 32.13
CA ILE A 20 -15.50 -23.69 30.67
C ILE A 20 -15.97 -22.33 30.16
N LEU A 21 -16.70 -21.54 30.94
CA LEU A 21 -17.11 -20.19 30.53
C LEU A 21 -15.99 -19.15 30.70
N ALA A 22 -15.01 -19.39 31.57
CA ALA A 22 -13.83 -18.51 31.71
C ALA A 22 -12.86 -18.62 30.54
N ASP A 23 -12.73 -19.80 29.89
CA ASP A 23 -11.88 -19.98 28.71
C ASP A 23 -12.52 -19.44 27.40
N PHE A 24 -13.81 -19.07 27.41
CA PHE A 24 -14.51 -18.50 26.25
C PHE A 24 -14.49 -16.96 26.20
N THR A 25 -13.90 -16.29 27.18
CA THR A 25 -13.84 -14.81 27.21
C THR A 25 -12.60 -14.23 26.51
N ASP A 26 -11.71 -15.07 26.01
CA ASP A 26 -10.49 -14.64 25.26
C ASP A 26 -10.67 -14.63 23.73
N ILE A 27 -11.93 -14.67 23.25
CA ILE A 27 -12.21 -14.49 21.83
C ILE A 27 -12.27 -12.98 21.54
N GLY A 28 -11.10 -12.40 21.23
CA GLY A 28 -10.99 -11.08 20.65
C GLY A 28 -11.18 -9.94 21.63
N ALA A 29 -10.15 -9.61 22.37
CA ALA A 29 -10.05 -8.29 22.97
C ALA A 29 -10.03 -7.26 21.84
N PHE A 30 -11.21 -6.80 21.42
CA PHE A 30 -11.31 -5.56 20.65
C PHE A 30 -10.71 -4.47 21.55
N ALA A 31 -9.77 -3.71 21.01
CA ALA A 31 -9.25 -2.52 21.68
C ALA A 31 -10.45 -1.72 22.20
N SER A 32 -10.42 -1.30 23.45
CA SER A 32 -11.50 -0.49 23.99
C SER A 32 -11.55 0.85 23.22
N PRO A 33 -12.72 1.48 23.05
CA PRO A 33 -12.80 2.78 22.39
C PRO A 33 -11.80 3.79 22.98
N SER A 34 -11.49 3.72 24.27
CA SER A 34 -10.51 4.57 24.95
C SER A 34 -9.05 4.28 24.58
N GLU A 35 -8.73 3.07 24.11
CA GLU A 35 -7.39 2.73 23.60
C GLU A 35 -7.20 3.26 22.19
N CYS A 36 -8.22 3.16 21.32
CA CYS A 36 -8.17 3.74 19.98
C CYS A 36 -8.09 5.28 19.99
N GLU A 37 -8.71 5.95 20.97
CA GLU A 37 -8.64 7.42 21.11
C GLU A 37 -7.23 7.93 21.45
N ARG A 38 -6.38 7.11 22.07
CA ARG A 38 -5.02 7.48 22.46
C ARG A 38 -3.94 6.97 21.50
N ALA A 39 -4.22 5.90 20.76
CA ALA A 39 -3.27 5.31 19.84
C ALA A 39 -3.10 6.17 18.59
N THR A 40 -1.85 6.36 18.16
CA THR A 40 -1.52 7.03 16.92
C THR A 40 -1.06 6.02 15.86
N ILE A 41 -1.06 6.41 14.59
CA ILE A 41 -0.47 5.60 13.52
C ILE A 41 1.03 5.35 13.78
N GLY A 42 1.71 6.31 14.44
CA GLY A 42 3.10 6.17 14.88
C GLY A 42 3.30 5.00 15.84
N ASP A 43 2.42 4.83 16.83
CA ASP A 43 2.50 3.74 17.80
C ASP A 43 2.33 2.37 17.13
N VAL A 44 1.43 2.28 16.14
CA VAL A 44 1.24 1.07 15.33
C VAL A 44 2.49 0.77 14.50
N ASN A 45 3.07 1.78 13.85
CA ASN A 45 4.27 1.63 13.04
C ASN A 45 5.48 1.18 13.89
N GLU A 46 5.70 1.78 15.05
CA GLU A 46 6.77 1.39 15.98
C GLU A 46 6.61 -0.08 16.44
N SER A 47 5.38 -0.47 16.76
CA SER A 47 5.07 -1.85 17.14
C SER A 47 5.37 -2.83 16.01
N LEU A 48 4.96 -2.52 14.78
CA LEU A 48 5.24 -3.34 13.61
C LEU A 48 6.75 -3.45 13.34
N GLU A 49 7.49 -2.35 13.44
CA GLU A 49 8.94 -2.34 13.27
C GLU A 49 9.63 -3.23 14.32
N LYS A 50 9.22 -3.11 15.58
CA LYS A 50 9.74 -3.92 16.69
C LYS A 50 9.56 -5.42 16.43
N TYR A 51 8.35 -5.83 16.05
CA TYR A 51 8.06 -7.26 15.83
C TYR A 51 8.64 -7.78 14.51
N SER A 52 8.78 -6.95 13.48
CA SER A 52 9.35 -7.38 12.18
C SER A 52 10.79 -7.89 12.32
N LYS A 53 11.56 -7.36 13.28
CA LYS A 53 12.95 -7.76 13.54
C LYS A 53 13.09 -9.21 14.04
N CYS A 54 12.07 -9.72 14.74
CA CYS A 54 12.07 -11.10 15.27
C CYS A 54 11.04 -12.00 14.56
N LEU A 55 10.41 -11.53 13.51
CA LEU A 55 9.31 -12.24 12.84
C LEU A 55 9.75 -13.61 12.30
N ASN A 56 10.97 -13.73 11.76
CA ASN A 56 11.50 -15.00 11.26
C ASN A 56 11.60 -16.07 12.37
N GLU A 57 12.02 -15.68 13.59
CA GLU A 57 12.08 -16.58 14.73
C GLU A 57 10.69 -16.97 15.22
N MET A 58 9.75 -16.03 15.18
CA MET A 58 8.35 -16.27 15.55
C MET A 58 7.68 -17.21 14.53
N ILE A 59 7.90 -17.02 13.23
CA ILE A 59 7.38 -17.90 12.17
C ILE A 59 7.93 -19.33 12.33
N ALA A 60 9.21 -19.49 12.63
CA ALA A 60 9.83 -20.81 12.83
C ALA A 60 9.20 -21.60 14.00
N LYS A 61 8.62 -20.90 14.99
CA LYS A 61 7.98 -21.48 16.18
C LYS A 61 6.45 -21.43 16.11
N GLY A 62 5.90 -20.70 15.14
CA GLY A 62 4.48 -20.40 15.04
C GLY A 62 3.68 -21.57 14.46
N GLU A 63 2.45 -21.70 14.91
CA GLU A 63 1.47 -22.62 14.33
C GLU A 63 0.93 -22.04 13.01
N LYS A 64 0.64 -22.93 12.05
CA LYS A 64 0.10 -22.56 10.73
C LYS A 64 -1.15 -21.68 10.80
N ALA A 65 -2.05 -21.97 11.74
CA ALA A 65 -3.28 -21.19 11.94
C ALA A 65 -2.99 -19.76 12.40
N ALA A 66 -2.03 -19.56 13.32
CA ALA A 66 -1.63 -18.24 13.79
C ALA A 66 -0.96 -17.42 12.68
N ILE A 67 -0.10 -18.04 11.87
CA ILE A 67 0.52 -17.38 10.71
C ILE A 67 -0.55 -16.94 9.70
N ASN A 68 -1.50 -17.81 9.36
CA ASN A 68 -2.58 -17.48 8.42
C ASN A 68 -3.46 -16.33 8.96
N SER A 69 -3.78 -16.35 10.26
CA SER A 69 -4.54 -15.28 10.91
C SER A 69 -3.80 -13.94 10.84
N LEU A 70 -2.48 -13.94 11.08
CA LEU A 70 -1.66 -12.73 10.99
C LEU A 70 -1.64 -12.18 9.55
N VAL A 71 -1.43 -13.05 8.55
CA VAL A 71 -1.46 -12.66 7.13
C VAL A 71 -2.79 -12.03 6.76
N TRP A 72 -3.91 -12.64 7.17
CA TRP A 72 -5.24 -12.10 6.92
C TRP A 72 -5.43 -10.72 7.57
N ARG A 73 -5.03 -10.55 8.83
CA ARG A 73 -5.14 -9.26 9.54
C ARG A 73 -4.30 -8.16 8.90
N LEU A 74 -3.08 -8.48 8.48
CA LEU A 74 -2.21 -7.54 7.78
C LEU A 74 -2.83 -7.11 6.45
N GLN A 75 -3.43 -8.05 5.70
CA GLN A 75 -4.12 -7.74 4.45
C GLN A 75 -5.34 -6.84 4.69
N GLU A 76 -6.18 -7.15 5.67
CA GLU A 76 -7.32 -6.32 6.06
C GLU A 76 -6.89 -4.90 6.44
N THR A 77 -5.80 -4.77 7.19
CA THR A 77 -5.25 -3.47 7.57
C THR A 77 -4.74 -2.69 6.35
N LEU A 78 -4.05 -3.34 5.42
CA LEU A 78 -3.61 -2.73 4.17
C LEU A 78 -4.81 -2.23 3.33
N ASP A 79 -5.88 -3.00 3.25
CA ASP A 79 -7.09 -2.62 2.50
C ASP A 79 -7.79 -1.39 3.10
N LEU A 80 -7.68 -1.18 4.42
CA LEU A 80 -8.15 0.05 5.08
C LEU A 80 -7.23 1.25 4.86
N LEU A 81 -5.91 1.05 4.81
CA LEU A 81 -4.93 2.12 4.66
C LEU A 81 -4.83 2.64 3.21
N ARG A 82 -5.02 1.76 2.23
CA ARG A 82 -4.90 2.09 0.80
C ARG A 82 -5.75 3.28 0.36
N PRO A 83 -7.07 3.37 0.66
CA PRO A 83 -7.88 4.53 0.27
C PRO A 83 -7.43 5.83 0.95
N ALA A 84 -6.84 5.75 2.15
CA ALA A 84 -6.28 6.92 2.82
C ALA A 84 -5.02 7.41 2.10
N GLN A 85 -4.16 6.49 1.65
CA GLN A 85 -2.95 6.79 0.89
C GLN A 85 -3.26 7.44 -0.46
N GLU A 86 -4.27 6.93 -1.18
CA GLU A 86 -4.72 7.49 -2.46
C GLU A 86 -5.25 8.93 -2.33
N LYS A 87 -5.81 9.32 -1.19
CA LYS A 87 -6.29 10.69 -0.93
C LYS A 87 -5.18 11.73 -0.84
N PHE A 88 -3.94 11.33 -0.58
CA PHE A 88 -2.80 12.25 -0.59
C PHE A 88 -2.43 12.70 -2.00
N CYS A 89 -2.87 11.99 -3.03
CA CYS A 89 -2.74 12.39 -4.42
C CYS A 89 -3.90 13.29 -4.83
N LYS A 90 -3.64 14.59 -4.85
CA LYS A 90 -4.63 15.57 -5.33
C LYS A 90 -4.80 15.39 -6.85
N GLN A 91 -6.02 15.10 -7.26
CA GLN A 91 -6.34 14.93 -8.67
C GLN A 91 -6.67 16.27 -9.32
N LEU A 92 -6.38 16.39 -10.60
CA LEU A 92 -6.85 17.48 -11.43
C LEU A 92 -8.26 17.16 -11.96
N PRO A 93 -9.35 17.71 -11.38
CA PRO A 93 -10.67 17.44 -11.90
C PRO A 93 -10.82 18.02 -13.33
N PRO A 94 -11.51 17.32 -14.26
CA PRO A 94 -12.21 16.04 -14.09
C PRO A 94 -11.40 14.79 -14.48
N CYS A 95 -10.05 14.82 -14.44
CA CYS A 95 -9.23 13.64 -14.70
C CYS A 95 -9.55 12.52 -13.71
N PRO A 96 -9.77 11.27 -14.18
CA PRO A 96 -9.98 10.13 -13.29
C PRO A 96 -8.70 9.75 -12.57
N LEU A 97 -8.81 9.23 -11.34
CA LEU A 97 -7.66 8.67 -10.61
C LEU A 97 -7.00 7.57 -11.44
N PRO A 98 -5.70 7.68 -11.75
CA PRO A 98 -5.01 6.66 -12.50
C PRO A 98 -4.81 5.40 -11.65
N LEU A 99 -4.89 4.23 -12.26
CA LEU A 99 -4.56 2.98 -11.61
C LEU A 99 -3.06 2.71 -11.75
N ALA A 100 -2.39 2.64 -10.61
CA ALA A 100 -0.99 2.27 -10.56
C ALA A 100 -0.79 0.78 -10.94
N PRO A 101 0.31 0.45 -11.63
CA PRO A 101 0.60 -0.94 -11.97
C PRO A 101 0.91 -1.76 -10.72
N ARG A 102 0.37 -2.97 -10.62
CA ARG A 102 0.84 -3.95 -9.63
C ARG A 102 2.35 -4.13 -9.77
N ASN A 103 3.04 -4.33 -8.65
CA ASN A 103 4.49 -4.47 -8.62
C ASN A 103 5.23 -3.24 -9.17
N GLY A 104 4.65 -2.06 -8.96
CA GLY A 104 5.19 -0.79 -9.40
C GLY A 104 4.42 0.37 -8.80
N GLY A 105 4.48 1.51 -9.47
CA GLY A 105 3.78 2.73 -9.04
C GLY A 105 3.74 3.78 -10.11
N LEU A 106 3.21 4.94 -9.73
CA LEU A 106 3.13 6.16 -10.54
C LEU A 106 3.78 7.30 -9.77
N VAL A 107 4.66 8.04 -10.41
CA VAL A 107 5.13 9.35 -9.94
C VAL A 107 4.35 10.41 -10.70
N CYS A 108 3.55 11.20 -10.01
CA CYS A 108 2.61 12.15 -10.61
C CYS A 108 2.92 13.58 -10.19
N VAL A 109 2.79 14.51 -11.13
CA VAL A 109 2.90 15.96 -10.92
C VAL A 109 1.81 16.67 -11.73
N THR A 110 1.34 17.83 -11.25
CA THR A 110 0.42 18.68 -11.97
C THR A 110 1.13 19.95 -12.40
N ILE A 111 1.09 20.27 -13.70
CA ILE A 111 1.69 21.47 -14.27
C ILE A 111 0.61 22.19 -15.10
N GLY A 112 0.20 23.37 -14.65
CA GLY A 112 -0.88 24.13 -15.26
C GLY A 112 -2.21 23.35 -15.23
N ASN A 113 -2.76 23.07 -16.42
CA ASN A 113 -4.05 22.37 -16.58
C ASN A 113 -3.86 20.91 -17.04
N ALA A 114 -2.74 20.30 -16.73
CA ALA A 114 -2.46 18.91 -17.07
C ALA A 114 -1.76 18.19 -15.91
N GLN A 115 -2.17 16.95 -15.66
CA GLN A 115 -1.53 16.03 -14.74
C GLN A 115 -0.69 15.04 -15.56
N TYR A 116 0.54 14.86 -15.15
CA TYR A 116 1.52 13.96 -15.75
C TYR A 116 1.83 12.86 -14.75
N CYS A 117 1.72 11.60 -15.17
CA CYS A 117 2.09 10.46 -14.33
C CYS A 117 3.07 9.56 -15.07
N LYS A 118 4.21 9.31 -14.44
CA LYS A 118 5.26 8.40 -14.92
C LYS A 118 5.06 7.04 -14.28
N PRO A 119 4.71 5.99 -15.04
CA PRO A 119 4.71 4.64 -14.53
C PRO A 119 6.14 4.15 -14.27
N MET A 120 6.31 3.42 -13.17
CA MET A 120 7.57 2.80 -12.77
C MET A 120 7.32 1.37 -12.30
N CYS A 121 8.21 0.43 -12.65
CA CYS A 121 8.16 -0.94 -12.15
C CYS A 121 9.17 -1.15 -11.01
N ASN A 122 8.82 -2.04 -10.07
CA ASN A 122 9.75 -2.48 -9.03
C ASN A 122 10.86 -3.35 -9.62
N GLU A 123 11.96 -3.52 -8.91
CA GLU A 123 13.00 -4.49 -9.25
C GLU A 123 12.41 -5.91 -9.40
N GLY A 124 12.88 -6.67 -10.40
CA GLY A 124 12.32 -7.99 -10.74
C GLY A 124 11.07 -7.94 -11.61
N TYR A 125 10.71 -6.75 -12.13
CA TYR A 125 9.56 -6.57 -13.02
C TYR A 125 9.91 -5.67 -14.20
N ASP A 126 9.27 -5.93 -15.35
CA ASP A 126 9.40 -5.12 -16.57
C ASP A 126 8.02 -4.77 -17.14
N PHE A 127 7.98 -3.73 -17.95
CA PHE A 127 6.74 -3.29 -18.58
C PHE A 127 6.24 -4.31 -19.60
N GLN A 128 4.93 -4.51 -19.64
CA GLN A 128 4.27 -5.36 -20.63
C GLN A 128 4.47 -4.85 -22.07
N PHE A 129 4.54 -3.53 -22.26
CA PHE A 129 4.76 -2.89 -23.55
C PHE A 129 6.01 -2.02 -23.52
N LEU A 130 6.67 -1.89 -24.69
CA LEU A 130 7.85 -1.02 -24.84
C LEU A 130 7.49 0.45 -24.55
N ARG A 131 8.21 1.07 -23.60
CA ARG A 131 7.99 2.44 -23.13
C ARG A 131 9.24 3.32 -23.12
N ARG A 132 10.29 2.97 -23.83
CA ARG A 132 11.56 3.72 -23.80
C ARG A 132 11.43 5.19 -24.20
N SER A 133 10.55 5.48 -25.17
CA SER A 133 10.25 6.84 -25.65
C SER A 133 8.95 7.41 -25.10
N ARG A 134 8.26 6.69 -24.24
CA ARG A 134 6.99 7.05 -23.62
C ARG A 134 7.12 7.02 -22.10
N LEU A 135 7.73 8.06 -21.55
CA LEU A 135 8.09 8.10 -20.14
C LEU A 135 6.87 8.30 -19.24
N TYR A 136 5.86 9.04 -19.70
CA TYR A 136 4.71 9.41 -18.90
C TYR A 136 3.41 9.31 -19.70
N GLU A 137 2.32 9.35 -18.99
CA GLU A 137 0.97 9.57 -19.49
C GLU A 137 0.49 10.92 -19.02
N VAL A 138 -0.39 11.55 -19.79
CA VAL A 138 -0.94 12.87 -19.48
C VAL A 138 -2.47 12.84 -19.48
N CYS A 139 -3.06 13.58 -18.54
CA CYS A 139 -4.48 13.86 -18.50
C CYS A 139 -4.69 15.36 -18.28
N GLY A 140 -5.53 15.97 -19.08
CA GLY A 140 -5.83 17.40 -19.01
C GLY A 140 -6.73 17.87 -20.12
N ASN A 141 -6.83 19.17 -20.30
CA ASN A 141 -7.73 19.75 -21.32
C ASN A 141 -7.40 19.25 -22.74
N ALA A 142 -6.11 19.19 -23.10
CA ALA A 142 -5.65 18.71 -24.42
C ALA A 142 -6.04 17.26 -24.72
N THR A 143 -6.20 16.44 -23.71
CA THR A 143 -6.60 15.02 -23.81
C THR A 143 -8.09 14.81 -23.51
N ARG A 144 -8.88 15.89 -23.45
CA ARG A 144 -10.30 15.85 -23.04
C ARG A 144 -10.50 15.14 -21.70
N PHE A 145 -9.59 15.38 -20.76
CA PHE A 145 -9.58 14.80 -19.41
C PHE A 145 -9.58 13.26 -19.40
N SER A 146 -8.94 12.65 -20.37
CA SER A 146 -8.69 11.21 -20.45
C SER A 146 -7.19 10.96 -20.45
N TRP A 147 -6.76 9.88 -19.79
CA TRP A 147 -5.34 9.49 -19.77
C TRP A 147 -4.88 9.01 -21.14
N THR A 148 -3.71 9.47 -21.57
CA THR A 148 -3.03 8.96 -22.76
C THR A 148 -2.38 7.61 -22.43
N THR A 149 -3.18 6.55 -22.35
CA THR A 149 -2.65 5.20 -22.03
C THR A 149 -2.70 4.28 -23.23
N GLN A 150 -1.75 3.32 -23.27
CA GLN A 150 -1.74 2.22 -24.26
C GLN A 150 -2.73 1.10 -23.90
N LEU A 151 -3.29 1.12 -22.67
CA LEU A 151 -4.14 0.07 -22.16
C LEU A 151 -5.62 0.38 -22.37
N VAL A 152 -6.37 -0.63 -22.74
CA VAL A 152 -7.84 -0.53 -22.90
C VAL A 152 -8.49 -0.26 -21.55
N GLY A 153 -9.43 0.67 -21.51
CA GLY A 153 -10.13 1.08 -20.28
C GLY A 153 -9.67 2.40 -19.69
N GLY A 154 -8.54 2.96 -20.17
CA GLY A 154 -8.16 4.38 -19.96
C GLY A 154 -7.74 4.79 -18.55
N LYS A 155 -7.75 3.91 -17.56
CA LYS A 155 -7.35 4.21 -16.18
C LYS A 155 -6.01 3.57 -15.78
N SER A 156 -5.71 2.38 -16.27
CA SER A 156 -4.41 1.72 -16.05
C SER A 156 -3.36 2.36 -16.94
N LEU A 157 -2.27 2.84 -16.36
CA LEU A 157 -1.23 3.55 -17.10
C LEU A 157 -0.09 2.64 -17.54
N ALA A 158 0.12 1.51 -16.87
CA ALA A 158 1.08 0.49 -17.23
C ALA A 158 0.74 -0.86 -16.59
N VAL A 159 1.44 -1.90 -17.01
CA VAL A 159 1.45 -3.23 -16.38
C VAL A 159 2.92 -3.63 -16.20
N CYS A 160 3.29 -4.06 -14.98
CA CYS A 160 4.61 -4.58 -14.63
C CYS A 160 4.50 -6.10 -14.45
N ASN A 161 5.13 -6.86 -15.34
CA ASN A 161 5.18 -8.32 -15.30
C ASN A 161 6.49 -8.80 -14.68
N PRO A 162 6.53 -9.96 -14.01
CA PRO A 162 7.77 -10.55 -13.52
C PRO A 162 8.79 -10.68 -14.66
N SER A 163 10.04 -10.23 -14.42
CA SER A 163 11.12 -10.29 -15.42
C SER A 163 12.47 -10.16 -14.74
N ASP A 164 13.43 -10.98 -15.16
CA ASP A 164 14.83 -10.91 -14.70
C ASP A 164 15.59 -9.76 -15.38
N THR A 165 15.00 -9.13 -16.40
CA THR A 165 15.62 -8.04 -17.17
C THR A 165 14.67 -6.87 -17.33
N ALA A 166 15.17 -5.65 -17.10
CA ALA A 166 14.43 -4.39 -17.23
C ALA A 166 14.84 -3.68 -18.52
N ILE A 167 14.17 -4.00 -19.64
CA ILE A 167 14.53 -3.54 -20.97
C ILE A 167 13.45 -2.76 -21.71
N SER A 168 12.20 -2.88 -21.28
CA SER A 168 11.04 -2.29 -21.97
C SER A 168 10.83 -0.81 -21.65
N GLY A 169 11.29 -0.34 -20.49
CA GLY A 169 11.26 1.05 -20.07
C GLY A 169 12.58 1.78 -20.25
N ALA A 170 12.57 3.11 -20.09
CA ALA A 170 13.78 3.88 -19.85
C ALA A 170 14.37 3.48 -18.48
N LYS A 171 15.69 3.67 -18.30
CA LYS A 171 16.38 3.31 -17.06
C LYS A 171 15.74 3.96 -15.81
N SER A 172 15.26 5.19 -15.95
CA SER A 172 14.60 5.96 -14.89
C SER A 172 13.15 5.54 -14.62
N ALA A 173 12.58 4.61 -15.40
CA ALA A 173 11.23 4.10 -15.24
C ALA A 173 11.18 2.85 -14.33
N TYR A 174 12.22 2.62 -13.55
CA TYR A 174 12.28 1.55 -12.55
C TYR A 174 12.66 2.14 -11.20
N PHE A 175 12.04 1.62 -10.15
CA PHE A 175 12.45 1.99 -8.80
C PHE A 175 13.89 1.52 -8.54
N PRO A 176 14.66 2.22 -7.70
CA PRO A 176 16.05 1.87 -7.41
C PRO A 176 16.22 0.42 -6.96
N THR A 177 17.38 -0.16 -7.25
CA THR A 177 17.77 -1.49 -6.78
C THR A 177 17.61 -1.61 -5.26
N ASN A 178 17.08 -2.73 -4.80
CA ASN A 178 16.71 -2.99 -3.40
C ASN A 178 15.61 -2.06 -2.87
N SER A 179 14.85 -1.39 -3.75
CA SER A 179 13.71 -0.57 -3.38
C SER A 179 12.44 -0.98 -4.12
N THR A 180 11.31 -0.63 -3.57
CA THR A 180 9.99 -0.79 -4.17
C THR A 180 9.26 0.54 -4.12
N CYS A 181 8.14 0.66 -4.83
CA CYS A 181 7.28 1.82 -4.73
C CYS A 181 6.92 2.14 -3.27
N LEU A 182 6.50 1.13 -2.48
CA LEU A 182 6.15 1.32 -1.08
C LEU A 182 7.33 1.79 -0.23
N ARG A 183 8.52 1.25 -0.47
CA ARG A 183 9.72 1.69 0.24
C ARG A 183 10.10 3.12 -0.14
N THR A 184 10.01 3.48 -1.41
CA THR A 184 10.22 4.85 -1.88
C THR A 184 9.22 5.81 -1.23
N LEU A 185 7.96 5.41 -1.11
CA LEU A 185 6.90 6.21 -0.49
C LEU A 185 7.08 6.36 1.04
N ALA A 186 7.77 5.44 1.71
CA ALA A 186 8.00 5.49 3.16
C ALA A 186 9.03 6.55 3.59
N PHE A 187 9.87 7.06 2.66
CA PHE A 187 10.94 8.02 2.97
C PHE A 187 10.84 9.26 2.09
N THR A 188 10.69 10.44 2.71
CA THR A 188 10.54 11.73 2.00
C THR A 188 11.69 12.03 1.05
N GLU A 189 12.93 11.68 1.42
CA GLU A 189 14.11 11.90 0.58
C GLU A 189 14.02 11.15 -0.75
N THR A 190 13.64 9.86 -0.70
CA THR A 190 13.49 9.03 -1.90
C THR A 190 12.29 9.43 -2.76
N GLN A 191 11.20 9.90 -2.13
CA GLN A 191 10.07 10.50 -2.86
C GLN A 191 10.53 11.72 -3.65
N THR A 192 11.22 12.66 -2.96
CA THR A 192 11.71 13.90 -3.56
C THR A 192 12.69 13.63 -4.71
N GLU A 193 13.56 12.64 -4.56
CA GLU A 193 14.49 12.23 -5.61
C GLU A 193 13.72 11.77 -6.87
N GLN A 194 12.72 10.89 -6.73
CA GLN A 194 11.95 10.40 -7.87
C GLN A 194 11.14 11.52 -8.56
N LEU A 195 10.56 12.43 -7.77
CA LEU A 195 9.88 13.61 -8.29
C LEU A 195 10.82 14.52 -9.08
N ASN A 196 12.03 14.80 -8.54
CA ASN A 196 13.02 15.65 -9.20
C ASN A 196 13.54 15.03 -10.52
N VAL A 197 13.76 13.71 -10.54
CA VAL A 197 14.12 12.99 -11.78
C VAL A 197 13.02 13.15 -12.82
N PHE A 198 11.76 12.98 -12.42
CA PHE A 198 10.64 13.11 -13.36
C PHE A 198 10.45 14.55 -13.85
N LEU A 199 10.57 15.55 -12.99
CA LEU A 199 10.50 16.96 -13.39
C LEU A 199 11.59 17.34 -14.39
N LYS A 200 12.81 16.84 -14.19
CA LYS A 200 13.90 17.03 -15.14
C LYS A 200 13.56 16.45 -16.51
N GLU A 201 13.03 15.22 -16.54
CA GLU A 201 12.62 14.55 -17.78
C GLU A 201 11.48 15.31 -18.50
N LEU A 202 10.51 15.87 -17.74
CA LEU A 202 9.48 16.73 -18.33
C LEU A 202 10.07 18.00 -18.93
N GLY A 203 11.04 18.63 -18.26
CA GLY A 203 11.78 19.78 -18.77
C GLY A 203 12.53 19.47 -20.08
N GLU A 204 13.17 18.29 -20.18
CA GLU A 204 13.83 17.83 -21.41
C GLU A 204 12.84 17.59 -22.56
N GLN A 205 11.55 17.37 -22.27
CA GLN A 205 10.45 17.29 -23.24
C GLN A 205 9.79 18.65 -23.52
N GLY A 206 10.34 19.75 -22.99
CA GLY A 206 9.82 21.11 -23.18
C GLY A 206 8.62 21.45 -22.33
N ILE A 207 8.32 20.67 -21.31
CA ILE A 207 7.24 20.95 -20.35
C ILE A 207 7.83 21.80 -19.21
N ASP A 208 7.48 23.10 -19.23
CA ASP A 208 7.96 24.07 -18.23
C ASP A 208 7.24 23.85 -16.89
N GLY A 209 8.03 23.59 -15.84
CA GLY A 209 7.56 23.42 -14.47
C GLY A 209 7.14 24.71 -13.75
N SER A 210 7.19 25.89 -14.39
CA SER A 210 6.89 27.17 -13.73
C SER A 210 5.45 27.31 -13.18
N LYS A 211 4.52 26.48 -13.67
CA LYS A 211 3.14 26.40 -13.20
C LYS A 211 2.83 25.10 -12.45
N ARG A 212 3.84 24.50 -11.83
CA ARG A 212 3.67 23.29 -11.02
C ARG A 212 2.85 23.58 -9.77
N ASP A 213 1.92 22.69 -9.46
CA ASP A 213 1.21 22.64 -8.19
C ASP A 213 1.89 21.59 -7.30
N GLU A 214 2.82 22.03 -6.46
CA GLU A 214 3.61 21.14 -5.59
C GLU A 214 2.76 20.35 -4.59
N GLU A 215 1.58 20.86 -4.21
CA GLU A 215 0.65 20.15 -3.33
C GLU A 215 -0.01 18.94 -4.01
N SER A 216 0.04 18.89 -5.34
CA SER A 216 -0.50 17.78 -6.12
C SER A 216 0.54 16.69 -6.46
N ASP A 217 1.80 16.93 -6.12
CA ASP A 217 2.86 15.96 -6.36
C ASP A 217 2.69 14.74 -5.49
N CYS A 218 2.76 13.56 -6.08
CA CYS A 218 2.55 12.34 -5.34
C CYS A 218 3.16 11.10 -5.99
N ILE A 219 3.29 10.06 -5.18
CA ILE A 219 3.59 8.70 -5.64
C ILE A 219 2.41 7.80 -5.26
N ILE A 220 1.88 7.08 -6.23
CA ILE A 220 0.80 6.09 -6.04
C ILE A 220 1.37 4.71 -6.27
N CYS A 221 1.30 3.83 -5.27
CA CYS A 221 1.79 2.46 -5.40
C CYS A 221 0.66 1.50 -5.79
N GLY A 222 0.97 0.54 -6.68
CA GLY A 222 0.09 -0.57 -7.01
C GLY A 222 0.33 -1.76 -6.07
N TYR A 223 -0.77 -2.43 -5.68
CA TYR A 223 -0.79 -3.56 -4.76
C TYR A 223 -1.18 -4.86 -5.45
#